data_099ea7ad0d7c64a7c73aecaf3b2ed6c7
#
_entry.id   099ea7ad0d7c64a7c73aecaf3b2ed6c7
#
_cell.length_a   1.000
_cell.length_b   1.000
_cell.length_c   1.000
_cell.angle_alpha   90.00
_cell.angle_beta   90.00
_cell.angle_gamma   90.00
#
_symmetry.space_group_name_H-M   'P 1'
#
loop_
_entity.id
_entity.type
_entity.pdbx_description
1 polymer ?
#
loop_
_entity_poly.entity_id
_entity_poly.type
_entity_poly.pdbx_seq_one_letter_code
_entity_poly.pdbx_strand_id
1 'polypeptide(L)'
;MYMDKKMDSGDIISQRSINIDDNMILDDLYYKLSILGRDLLIDTLPSILNGTNNRIKQNEEEVTYGLNITKEEELINFNDSVSNVHNKIRGLSSIPGAYAMLNNKRMKIYLSEKTNNISKEKPGTITDINKNIKTIN
;
A
#
# COMPACT_ATOMS: atom_id res chain seq x y z
N MET A 1 17.79 2.57 -9.64
CA MET A 1 17.86 3.64 -10.67
C MET A 1 18.98 4.60 -10.34
N TYR A 2 19.47 5.35 -11.32
CA TYR A 2 20.39 6.45 -11.09
C TYR A 2 19.66 7.67 -10.53
N MET A 3 20.37 8.55 -9.84
CA MET A 3 19.83 9.85 -9.42
C MET A 3 19.89 10.85 -10.58
N ASP A 4 18.87 11.68 -10.73
CA ASP A 4 18.81 12.77 -11.68
C ASP A 4 18.27 14.03 -10.99
N LYS A 5 18.24 15.17 -11.71
CA LYS A 5 17.76 16.46 -11.18
C LYS A 5 16.28 16.45 -10.77
N LYS A 6 15.47 15.71 -11.54
CA LYS A 6 14.04 15.50 -11.21
C LYS A 6 13.92 14.28 -10.30
N MET A 7 12.97 14.32 -9.37
CA MET A 7 12.66 13.19 -8.49
C MET A 7 12.22 11.98 -9.33
N ASP A 8 12.78 10.81 -9.02
CA ASP A 8 12.42 9.50 -9.57
C ASP A 8 12.51 9.37 -11.11
N SER A 9 13.24 10.26 -11.79
CA SER A 9 13.36 10.29 -13.26
C SER A 9 14.65 9.67 -13.84
N GLY A 10 15.55 9.19 -12.96
CA GLY A 10 16.83 8.61 -13.42
C GLY A 10 16.68 7.29 -14.14
N ASP A 11 17.67 6.93 -14.96
CA ASP A 11 17.67 5.67 -15.69
C ASP A 11 17.56 4.45 -14.78
N ILE A 12 16.72 3.48 -15.15
CA ILE A 12 16.56 2.23 -14.42
C ILE A 12 17.78 1.34 -14.65
N ILE A 13 18.39 0.87 -13.57
CA ILE A 13 19.51 -0.06 -13.60
C ILE A 13 19.00 -1.49 -13.59
N SER A 14 18.12 -1.80 -12.67
CA SER A 14 17.52 -3.13 -12.49
C SER A 14 16.18 -3.01 -11.79
N GLN A 15 15.30 -4.00 -11.98
CA GLN A 15 14.00 -4.05 -11.32
C GLN A 15 13.58 -5.50 -11.06
N ARG A 16 12.81 -5.69 -10.01
CA ARG A 16 12.13 -6.95 -9.68
C ARG A 16 10.70 -6.65 -9.26
N SER A 17 9.82 -7.61 -9.44
CA SER A 17 8.40 -7.52 -9.06
C SER A 17 8.05 -8.54 -8.00
N ILE A 18 6.96 -8.27 -7.29
CA ILE A 18 6.36 -9.16 -6.29
C ILE A 18 4.85 -9.19 -6.52
N ASN A 19 4.25 -10.35 -6.35
CA ASN A 19 2.80 -10.47 -6.34
C ASN A 19 2.23 -9.94 -5.03
N ILE A 20 1.18 -9.11 -5.13
CA ILE A 20 0.41 -8.61 -4.00
C ILE A 20 -0.91 -9.39 -4.00
N ASP A 21 -1.04 -10.33 -3.05
CA ASP A 21 -2.29 -11.08 -2.88
C ASP A 21 -3.40 -10.22 -2.24
N ASP A 22 -4.64 -10.72 -2.29
CA ASP A 22 -5.82 -9.99 -1.85
C ASP A 22 -5.82 -9.63 -0.36
N ASN A 23 -5.10 -10.37 0.47
CA ASN A 23 -5.08 -10.18 1.93
C ASN A 23 -3.78 -9.55 2.45
N MET A 24 -2.79 -9.34 1.55
CA MET A 24 -1.54 -8.70 1.95
C MET A 24 -1.77 -7.27 2.42
N ILE A 25 -1.34 -6.95 3.63
CA ILE A 25 -1.36 -5.60 4.20
C ILE A 25 -0.08 -4.84 3.85
N LEU A 26 -0.09 -3.53 4.05
CA LEU A 26 1.05 -2.66 3.75
C LEU A 26 2.33 -3.09 4.48
N ASP A 27 2.23 -3.47 5.76
CA ASP A 27 3.39 -3.88 6.55
C ASP A 27 4.07 -5.13 5.98
N ASP A 28 3.29 -6.13 5.53
CA ASP A 28 3.81 -7.32 4.86
C ASP A 28 4.52 -6.98 3.54
N LEU A 29 3.91 -6.06 2.78
CA LEU A 29 4.47 -5.58 1.52
C LEU A 29 5.81 -4.87 1.75
N TYR A 30 5.88 -3.96 2.73
CA TYR A 30 7.13 -3.29 3.11
C TYR A 30 8.24 -4.27 3.50
N TYR A 31 7.90 -5.25 4.33
CA TYR A 31 8.86 -6.27 4.74
C TYR A 31 9.40 -7.05 3.55
N LYS A 32 8.51 -7.54 2.67
CA LYS A 32 8.90 -8.30 1.48
C LYS A 32 9.72 -7.45 0.50
N LEU A 33 9.32 -6.20 0.27
CA LEU A 33 10.04 -5.27 -0.61
C LEU A 33 11.42 -4.90 -0.05
N SER A 34 11.57 -4.78 1.28
CA SER A 34 12.88 -4.50 1.89
C SER A 34 13.89 -5.61 1.65
N ILE A 35 13.46 -6.87 1.74
CA ILE A 35 14.30 -8.03 1.43
C ILE A 35 14.63 -8.06 -0.07
N LEU A 36 13.61 -7.92 -0.91
CA LEU A 36 13.78 -7.95 -2.36
C LEU A 36 14.71 -6.82 -2.84
N GLY A 37 14.57 -5.62 -2.28
CA GLY A 37 15.41 -4.47 -2.60
C GLY A 37 16.86 -4.66 -2.15
N ARG A 38 17.07 -5.21 -0.95
CA ARG A 38 18.42 -5.57 -0.47
C ARG A 38 19.10 -6.55 -1.43
N ASP A 39 18.41 -7.64 -1.79
CA ASP A 39 18.98 -8.67 -2.65
C ASP A 39 19.24 -8.14 -4.06
N LEU A 40 18.31 -7.35 -4.59
CA LEU A 40 18.50 -6.68 -5.88
C LEU A 40 19.70 -5.73 -5.88
N LEU A 41 19.91 -4.98 -4.79
CA LEU A 41 21.06 -4.09 -4.65
C LEU A 41 22.37 -4.89 -4.65
N ILE A 42 22.45 -5.96 -3.85
CA ILE A 42 23.65 -6.82 -3.77
C ILE A 42 23.99 -7.40 -5.15
N ASP A 43 23.01 -7.91 -5.86
CA ASP A 43 23.19 -8.51 -7.19
C ASP A 43 23.62 -7.47 -8.25
N THR A 44 23.15 -6.24 -8.12
CA THR A 44 23.36 -5.18 -9.11
C THR A 44 24.68 -4.42 -8.87
N LEU A 45 25.11 -4.28 -7.63
CA LEU A 45 26.25 -3.47 -7.21
C LEU A 45 27.55 -3.79 -7.97
N PRO A 46 27.95 -5.06 -8.18
CA PRO A 46 29.17 -5.37 -8.94
C PRO A 46 29.17 -4.79 -10.36
N SER A 47 28.03 -4.85 -11.06
CA SER A 47 27.90 -4.32 -12.41
C SER A 47 27.99 -2.79 -12.46
N ILE A 48 27.48 -2.12 -11.41
CA ILE A 48 27.59 -0.66 -11.26
C ILE A 48 29.05 -0.26 -11.05
N LEU A 49 29.77 -0.95 -10.15
CA LEU A 49 31.17 -0.67 -9.81
C LEU A 49 32.10 -0.91 -11.01
N ASN A 50 31.79 -1.91 -11.84
CA ASN A 50 32.57 -2.22 -13.03
C ASN A 50 32.13 -1.43 -14.28
N GLY A 51 31.08 -0.61 -14.19
CA GLY A 51 30.55 0.16 -15.31
C GLY A 51 29.90 -0.70 -16.42
N THR A 52 29.46 -1.92 -16.10
CA THR A 52 28.86 -2.88 -17.05
C THR A 52 27.34 -3.00 -16.92
N ASN A 53 26.73 -2.23 -16.02
CA ASN A 53 25.28 -2.27 -15.79
C ASN A 53 24.49 -1.66 -16.96
N ASN A 54 23.29 -2.15 -17.15
CA ASN A 54 22.32 -1.57 -18.10
C ASN A 54 21.83 -0.21 -17.60
N ARG A 55 21.41 0.63 -18.56
CA ARG A 55 20.74 1.90 -18.31
C ARG A 55 19.51 1.97 -19.22
N ILE A 56 18.34 1.87 -18.62
CA ILE A 56 17.07 1.95 -19.36
C ILE A 56 16.47 3.32 -19.05
N LYS A 57 16.38 4.17 -20.07
CA LYS A 57 15.76 5.48 -19.92
C LYS A 57 14.27 5.34 -19.64
N GLN A 58 13.78 6.09 -18.66
CA GLN A 58 12.35 6.13 -18.37
C GLN A 58 11.60 6.97 -19.40
N ASN A 59 10.36 6.59 -19.71
CA ASN A 59 9.47 7.38 -20.55
C ASN A 59 8.84 8.49 -19.69
N GLU A 60 9.18 9.74 -19.97
CA GLU A 60 8.68 10.90 -19.21
C GLU A 60 7.16 11.07 -19.29
N GLU A 61 6.52 10.56 -20.35
CA GLU A 61 5.05 10.65 -20.52
C GLU A 61 4.28 9.66 -19.62
N GLU A 62 4.98 8.63 -19.11
CA GLU A 62 4.39 7.60 -18.23
C GLU A 62 4.71 7.82 -16.75
N VAL A 63 5.38 8.92 -16.40
CA VAL A 63 5.79 9.19 -15.03
C VAL A 63 4.57 9.43 -14.15
N THR A 64 4.52 8.73 -13.02
CA THR A 64 3.55 8.94 -11.95
C THR A 64 4.28 9.22 -10.65
N TYR A 65 3.68 10.02 -9.76
CA TYR A 65 4.28 10.35 -8.48
C TYR A 65 3.45 9.79 -7.32
N GLY A 66 4.11 9.12 -6.39
CA GLY A 66 3.52 8.72 -5.11
C GLY A 66 3.59 9.88 -4.10
N LEU A 67 2.55 10.69 -4.04
CA LEU A 67 2.47 11.78 -3.06
C LEU A 67 2.19 11.25 -1.65
N ASN A 68 2.51 12.08 -0.64
CA ASN A 68 2.14 11.75 0.74
C ASN A 68 0.62 11.68 0.88
N ILE A 69 0.16 10.64 1.57
CA ILE A 69 -1.26 10.40 1.83
C ILE A 69 -1.77 11.46 2.81
N THR A 70 -2.85 12.15 2.44
CA THR A 70 -3.52 13.14 3.28
C THR A 70 -4.49 12.47 4.26
N LYS A 71 -4.90 13.21 5.29
CA LYS A 71 -5.90 12.71 6.26
C LYS A 71 -7.27 12.46 5.64
N GLU A 72 -7.61 13.20 4.61
CA GLU A 72 -8.84 13.03 3.84
C GLU A 72 -8.80 11.70 3.06
N GLU A 73 -7.65 11.35 2.52
CA GLU A 73 -7.45 10.09 1.81
C GLU A 73 -7.45 8.87 2.75
N GLU A 74 -7.14 9.05 4.04
CA GLU A 74 -7.28 7.99 5.06
C GLU A 74 -8.75 7.66 5.36
N LEU A 75 -9.70 8.55 5.08
CA LEU A 75 -11.12 8.36 5.38
C LEU A 75 -11.72 7.28 4.47
N ILE A 76 -12.41 6.32 5.09
CA ILE A 76 -13.10 5.25 4.38
C ILE A 76 -14.43 5.77 3.84
N ASN A 77 -14.64 5.60 2.52
CA ASN A 77 -15.94 5.79 1.90
C ASN A 77 -16.66 4.45 1.76
N PHE A 78 -17.58 4.14 2.66
CA PHE A 78 -18.33 2.88 2.61
C PHE A 78 -19.34 2.77 1.46
N ASN A 79 -19.58 3.85 0.71
CA ASN A 79 -20.40 3.79 -0.52
C ASN A 79 -19.60 3.29 -1.73
N ASP A 80 -18.32 3.07 -1.59
CA ASP A 80 -17.47 2.49 -2.62
C ASP A 80 -17.64 0.96 -2.68
N SER A 81 -17.05 0.32 -3.68
CA SER A 81 -17.07 -1.14 -3.81
C SER A 81 -16.41 -1.82 -2.61
N VAL A 82 -16.88 -3.03 -2.25
CA VAL A 82 -16.27 -3.85 -1.19
C VAL A 82 -14.77 -4.02 -1.40
N SER A 83 -14.34 -4.23 -2.64
CA SER A 83 -12.94 -4.38 -2.99
C SER A 83 -12.13 -3.10 -2.75
N ASN A 84 -12.67 -1.93 -3.09
CA ASN A 84 -12.00 -0.64 -2.87
C ASN A 84 -11.89 -0.32 -1.39
N VAL A 85 -12.96 -0.56 -0.61
CA VAL A 85 -12.94 -0.39 0.86
C VAL A 85 -11.89 -1.32 1.49
N HIS A 86 -11.89 -2.59 1.13
CA HIS A 86 -10.91 -3.56 1.62
C HIS A 86 -9.48 -3.16 1.22
N ASN A 87 -9.25 -2.78 -0.03
CA ASN A 87 -7.95 -2.34 -0.52
C ASN A 87 -7.45 -1.08 0.19
N LYS A 88 -8.33 -0.12 0.48
CA LYS A 88 -7.99 1.07 1.25
C LYS A 88 -7.53 0.70 2.66
N ILE A 89 -8.26 -0.17 3.36
CA ILE A 89 -7.92 -0.60 4.72
C ILE A 89 -6.57 -1.31 4.72
N ARG A 90 -6.39 -2.35 3.92
CA ARG A 90 -5.15 -3.13 3.89
C ARG A 90 -3.95 -2.33 3.37
N GLY A 91 -4.17 -1.43 2.42
CA GLY A 91 -3.11 -0.59 1.83
C GLY A 91 -2.65 0.56 2.75
N LEU A 92 -3.37 0.84 3.83
CA LEU A 92 -2.99 1.83 4.85
C LEU A 92 -2.64 1.19 6.21
N SER A 93 -2.74 -0.12 6.33
CA SER A 93 -2.46 -0.86 7.57
C SER A 93 -0.94 -1.16 7.69
N SER A 94 -0.32 -0.85 8.81
CA SER A 94 -0.87 -0.26 10.04
C SER A 94 -0.73 1.28 10.09
N ILE A 95 0.14 1.88 9.32
CA ILE A 95 0.45 3.31 9.31
C ILE A 95 0.25 3.85 7.88
N PRO A 96 -0.55 4.92 7.72
CA PRO A 96 -1.19 5.75 8.74
C PRO A 96 -2.47 5.12 9.34
N GLY A 97 -3.02 4.06 8.77
CA GLY A 97 -4.26 3.40 9.13
C GLY A 97 -5.50 4.12 8.59
N ALA A 98 -6.34 3.38 7.86
CA ALA A 98 -7.63 3.91 7.41
C ALA A 98 -8.55 4.21 8.60
N TYR A 99 -9.47 5.16 8.47
CA TYR A 99 -10.42 5.47 9.55
C TYR A 99 -11.84 5.70 9.04
N ALA A 100 -12.79 5.51 9.95
CA ALA A 100 -14.17 5.93 9.81
C ALA A 100 -14.56 6.88 10.95
N MET A 101 -15.65 7.61 10.77
CA MET A 101 -16.22 8.43 11.84
C MET A 101 -17.33 7.64 12.57
N LEU A 102 -17.17 7.45 13.87
CA LEU A 102 -18.18 6.85 14.74
C LEU A 102 -18.51 7.83 15.88
N ASN A 103 -19.74 8.30 15.95
CA ASN A 103 -20.19 9.27 16.98
C ASN A 103 -19.25 10.50 17.07
N ASN A 104 -18.91 11.09 15.94
CA ASN A 104 -17.98 12.22 15.78
C ASN A 104 -16.54 11.97 16.25
N LYS A 105 -16.16 10.72 16.48
CA LYS A 105 -14.78 10.32 16.82
C LYS A 105 -14.19 9.50 15.68
N ARG A 106 -12.89 9.65 15.46
CA ARG A 106 -12.15 8.82 14.51
C ARG A 106 -11.95 7.43 15.09
N MET A 107 -12.37 6.43 14.35
CA MET A 107 -12.14 5.02 14.65
C MET A 107 -11.22 4.45 13.55
N LYS A 108 -10.00 4.06 13.93
CA LYS A 108 -9.06 3.42 13.00
C LYS A 108 -9.48 1.98 12.73
N ILE A 109 -9.35 1.56 11.46
CA ILE A 109 -9.67 0.21 11.00
C ILE A 109 -8.41 -0.32 10.32
N TYR A 110 -7.82 -1.37 10.89
CA TYR A 110 -6.55 -1.91 10.42
C TYR A 110 -6.69 -3.20 9.62
N LEU A 111 -7.78 -3.94 9.84
CA LEU A 111 -8.05 -5.19 9.13
C LEU A 111 -9.49 -5.22 8.67
N SER A 112 -9.72 -5.86 7.55
CA SER A 112 -11.05 -6.15 7.01
C SER A 112 -11.03 -7.46 6.26
N GLU A 113 -12.19 -8.05 6.12
CA GLU A 113 -12.42 -9.26 5.35
C GLU A 113 -13.58 -9.05 4.39
N LYS A 114 -13.43 -9.51 3.15
CA LYS A 114 -14.52 -9.51 2.17
C LYS A 114 -15.41 -10.73 2.44
N THR A 115 -16.69 -10.49 2.64
CA THR A 115 -17.69 -11.57 2.79
C THR A 115 -18.70 -11.53 1.66
N ASN A 116 -19.38 -12.65 1.45
CA ASN A 116 -20.50 -12.75 0.50
C ASN A 116 -21.86 -12.44 1.17
N ASN A 117 -21.84 -11.98 2.43
CA ASN A 117 -23.05 -11.65 3.15
C ASN A 117 -23.65 -10.35 2.59
N ILE A 118 -24.93 -10.39 2.24
CA ILE A 118 -25.67 -9.22 1.76
C ILE A 118 -26.44 -8.65 2.94
N SER A 119 -26.19 -7.39 3.28
CA SER A 119 -26.98 -6.64 4.25
C SER A 119 -28.02 -5.76 3.53
N LYS A 120 -29.16 -5.53 4.18
CA LYS A 120 -30.17 -4.54 3.77
C LYS A 120 -29.91 -3.17 4.38
N GLU A 121 -28.96 -3.08 5.30
CA GLU A 121 -28.58 -1.84 5.97
C GLU A 121 -27.78 -0.92 5.04
N LYS A 122 -27.75 0.36 5.37
CA LYS A 122 -26.96 1.34 4.64
C LYS A 122 -25.46 1.03 4.76
N PRO A 123 -24.65 1.28 3.71
CA PRO A 123 -23.20 1.15 3.81
C PRO A 123 -22.62 1.89 5.02
N GLY A 124 -21.69 1.26 5.74
CA GLY A 124 -21.07 1.81 6.95
C GLY A 124 -21.87 1.60 8.23
N THR A 125 -23.04 0.94 8.18
CA THR A 125 -23.79 0.57 9.40
C THR A 125 -23.12 -0.61 10.11
N ILE A 126 -22.91 -0.49 11.43
CA ILE A 126 -22.47 -1.60 12.26
C ILE A 126 -23.65 -2.53 12.49
N THR A 127 -23.60 -3.73 11.92
CA THR A 127 -24.69 -4.72 12.00
C THR A 127 -24.51 -5.71 13.13
N ASP A 128 -23.25 -5.93 13.57
CA ASP A 128 -22.93 -6.82 14.67
C ASP A 128 -21.62 -6.39 15.34
N ILE A 129 -21.44 -6.74 16.60
CA ILE A 129 -20.23 -6.48 17.39
C ILE A 129 -19.80 -7.76 18.07
N ASN A 130 -18.67 -8.32 17.63
CA ASN A 130 -18.04 -9.45 18.29
C ASN A 130 -16.99 -8.97 19.30
N LYS A 131 -17.23 -9.20 20.60
CA LYS A 131 -16.34 -8.77 21.68
C LYS A 131 -15.05 -9.60 21.83
N ASN A 132 -14.88 -10.63 21.02
CA ASN A 132 -13.71 -11.53 21.10
C ASN A 132 -12.48 -11.05 20.31
N ILE A 133 -12.53 -9.88 19.70
CA ILE A 133 -11.36 -9.26 19.08
C ILE A 133 -10.54 -8.61 20.18
N LYS A 134 -9.42 -9.23 20.56
CA LYS A 134 -8.44 -8.60 21.45
C LYS A 134 -7.90 -7.34 20.77
N THR A 135 -8.23 -6.18 21.30
CA THR A 135 -7.52 -4.95 20.99
C THR A 135 -6.10 -5.13 21.50
N ILE A 136 -5.12 -5.13 20.60
CA ILE A 136 -3.72 -5.00 21.00
C ILE A 136 -3.53 -3.53 21.35
N ASN A 137 -3.26 -3.26 22.64
CA ASN A 137 -2.86 -1.93 23.12
C ASN A 137 -1.47 -1.58 22.58
#